data_dee26f71fc272bf57031490a994cad37
#
_entry.id   dee26f71fc272bf57031490a994cad37
#
_cell.length_a   1.000
_cell.length_b   1.000
_cell.length_c   1.000
_cell.angle_alpha   90.00
_cell.angle_beta   90.00
_cell.angle_gamma   90.00
#
_symmetry.space_group_name_H-M   'P 1'
#
loop_
_entity.id
_entity.type
_entity.pdbx_description
1 polymer ?
#
loop_
_entity_poly.entity_id
_entity_poly.type
_entity_poly.pdbx_seq_one_letter_code
_entity_poly.pdbx_strand_id
1 'polypeptide(L)'
;MRLQPVSLIIGSLFGFMLMKRKMRHQNASYEKMMDAVTNAFLIIVFVWKFAPAILNPVWAFGAPVQAILAIGSMQHIVVGCVIASVYIVWKSKKEQFSLRILLDVLPFGLCVCTIFYFLLHHEVGALTTLPWGMKIYESKLLYHPIFVYEIILALCIMGLLWMKNERLGNGKNISVFLIIEGFAQIIISLVSEQNSVLFGLSAQQIMSFCIISLGILLVPKK
;
A
#
# COMPACT_ATOMS: atom_id res chain seq x y z
N MET A 1 -17.13 0.63 -7.74
CA MET A 1 -16.22 1.80 -7.68
C MET A 1 -16.33 2.72 -6.45
N ARG A 2 -17.47 2.77 -5.73
CA ARG A 2 -17.64 3.70 -4.57
C ARG A 2 -17.03 3.23 -3.23
N LEU A 3 -16.66 1.96 -3.10
CA LEU A 3 -16.16 1.41 -1.83
C LEU A 3 -14.62 1.43 -1.68
N GLN A 4 -13.89 1.73 -2.74
CA GLN A 4 -12.40 1.77 -2.70
C GLN A 4 -11.83 2.69 -1.60
N PRO A 5 -12.28 3.94 -1.43
CA PRO A 5 -11.73 4.78 -0.38
C PRO A 5 -12.08 4.29 1.03
N VAL A 6 -13.25 3.67 1.19
CA VAL A 6 -13.69 3.15 2.49
C VAL A 6 -12.81 1.99 2.95
N SER A 7 -12.47 1.05 2.05
CA SER A 7 -11.58 -0.07 2.36
C SER A 7 -10.18 0.40 2.77
N LEU A 8 -9.63 1.38 2.05
CA LEU A 8 -8.33 1.95 2.37
C LEU A 8 -8.32 2.67 3.73
N ILE A 9 -9.39 3.41 4.06
CA ILE A 9 -9.50 4.09 5.36
C ILE A 9 -9.59 3.06 6.50
N ILE A 10 -10.46 2.05 6.37
CA ILE A 10 -10.59 0.99 7.37
C ILE A 10 -9.26 0.22 7.51
N GLY A 11 -8.67 -0.21 6.40
CA GLY A 11 -7.38 -0.89 6.38
C GLY A 11 -6.27 -0.07 7.03
N SER A 12 -6.23 1.24 6.75
CA SER A 12 -5.26 2.17 7.36
C SER A 12 -5.43 2.28 8.87
N LEU A 13 -6.66 2.34 9.39
CA LEU A 13 -6.92 2.40 10.82
C LEU A 13 -6.44 1.13 11.54
N PHE A 14 -6.77 -0.06 11.01
CA PHE A 14 -6.30 -1.32 11.58
C PHE A 14 -4.80 -1.50 11.41
N GLY A 15 -4.25 -1.13 10.25
CA GLY A 15 -2.81 -1.13 9.99
C GLY A 15 -2.05 -0.23 10.98
N PHE A 16 -2.57 0.98 11.23
CA PHE A 16 -2.04 1.89 12.22
C PHE A 16 -2.04 1.29 13.64
N MET A 17 -3.15 0.65 14.05
CA MET A 17 -3.24 -0.02 15.35
C MET A 17 -2.18 -1.12 15.50
N LEU A 18 -1.96 -1.91 14.45
CA LEU A 18 -0.96 -2.98 14.45
C LEU A 18 0.46 -2.42 14.52
N MET A 19 0.76 -1.38 13.73
CA MET A 19 2.04 -0.67 13.78
C MET A 19 2.32 -0.11 15.16
N LYS A 20 1.34 0.58 15.77
CA LYS A 20 1.41 1.11 17.13
C LYS A 20 1.71 0.02 18.15
N ARG A 21 1.00 -1.11 18.08
CA ARG A 21 1.23 -2.26 18.97
C ARG A 21 2.65 -2.81 18.83
N LYS A 22 3.15 -2.97 17.60
CA LYS A 22 4.51 -3.48 17.35
C LYS A 22 5.59 -2.53 17.85
N MET A 23 5.44 -1.22 17.66
CA MET A 23 6.41 -0.21 18.09
C MET A 23 6.41 0.02 19.61
N ARG A 24 5.25 -0.02 20.25
CA ARG A 24 5.11 0.23 21.69
C ARG A 24 6.01 -0.65 22.55
N HIS A 25 6.24 -1.89 22.12
CA HIS A 25 7.06 -2.85 22.86
C HIS A 25 8.56 -2.71 22.62
N GLN A 26 8.98 -1.92 21.62
CA GLN A 26 10.38 -1.90 21.19
C GLN A 26 11.01 -0.50 21.18
N ASN A 27 10.22 0.57 21.33
CA ASN A 27 10.77 1.93 21.17
C ASN A 27 10.09 2.97 22.06
N ALA A 28 10.89 3.72 22.82
CA ALA A 28 10.41 4.82 23.67
C ALA A 28 9.84 6.02 22.86
N SER A 29 10.31 6.22 21.61
CA SER A 29 9.89 7.34 20.76
C SER A 29 8.71 6.98 19.84
N TYR A 30 7.98 5.88 20.11
CA TYR A 30 6.91 5.41 19.24
C TYR A 30 5.79 6.44 19.03
N GLU A 31 5.48 7.26 20.03
CA GLU A 31 4.43 8.28 19.95
C GLU A 31 4.73 9.31 18.87
N LYS A 32 5.95 9.87 18.84
CA LYS A 32 6.38 10.83 17.82
C LYS A 32 6.31 10.24 16.41
N MET A 33 6.72 8.98 16.27
CA MET A 33 6.65 8.28 14.99
C MET A 33 5.21 8.07 14.54
N MET A 34 4.32 7.67 15.46
CA MET A 34 2.91 7.44 15.14
C MET A 34 2.19 8.74 14.81
N ASP A 35 2.50 9.84 15.51
CA ASP A 35 1.99 11.17 15.16
C ASP A 35 2.44 11.60 13.75
N ALA A 36 3.71 11.33 13.39
CA ALA A 36 4.19 11.60 12.06
C ALA A 36 3.46 10.78 10.99
N VAL A 37 3.18 9.49 11.24
CA VAL A 37 2.41 8.62 10.34
C VAL A 37 0.97 9.10 10.21
N THR A 38 0.32 9.47 11.33
CA THR A 38 -1.04 10.01 11.33
C THR A 38 -1.13 11.28 10.49
N ASN A 39 -0.21 12.22 10.70
CA ASN A 39 -0.19 13.46 9.92
C ASN A 39 0.11 13.21 8.44
N ALA A 40 1.01 12.28 8.12
CA ALA A 40 1.28 11.87 6.75
C ALA A 40 0.04 11.27 6.07
N PHE A 41 -0.70 10.43 6.77
CA PHE A 41 -1.98 9.90 6.28
C PHE A 41 -3.00 11.01 6.04
N LEU A 42 -3.15 11.95 6.98
CA LEU A 42 -4.03 13.10 6.81
C LEU A 42 -3.63 13.98 5.62
N ILE A 43 -2.33 14.16 5.37
CA ILE A 43 -1.82 14.87 4.18
C ILE A 43 -2.26 14.16 2.90
N ILE A 44 -2.11 12.84 2.82
CA ILE A 44 -2.52 12.06 1.65
C ILE A 44 -4.03 12.20 1.41
N VAL A 45 -4.84 12.04 2.45
CA VAL A 45 -6.30 12.16 2.36
C VAL A 45 -6.71 13.59 1.97
N PHE A 46 -6.06 14.60 2.54
CA PHE A 46 -6.32 16.01 2.23
C PHE A 46 -5.99 16.33 0.76
N VAL A 47 -4.81 15.95 0.30
CA VAL A 47 -4.41 16.15 -1.10
C VAL A 47 -5.36 15.40 -2.02
N TRP A 48 -5.62 14.13 -1.76
CA TRP A 48 -6.56 13.35 -2.57
C TRP A 48 -7.94 14.00 -2.64
N LYS A 49 -8.47 14.49 -1.53
CA LYS A 49 -9.81 15.06 -1.47
C LYS A 49 -9.91 16.44 -2.10
N PHE A 50 -8.95 17.31 -1.85
CA PHE A 50 -9.04 18.73 -2.21
C PHE A 50 -8.27 19.12 -3.47
N ALA A 51 -7.36 18.28 -3.97
CA ALA A 51 -6.61 18.60 -5.18
C ALA A 51 -7.50 18.92 -6.40
N PRO A 52 -8.62 18.24 -6.70
CA PRO A 52 -9.49 18.62 -7.81
C PRO A 52 -10.02 20.05 -7.71
N ALA A 53 -10.39 20.47 -6.50
CA ALA A 53 -10.90 21.82 -6.25
C ALA A 53 -9.78 22.87 -6.30
N ILE A 54 -8.59 22.55 -5.78
CA ILE A 54 -7.41 23.45 -5.80
C ILE A 54 -6.90 23.66 -7.23
N LEU A 55 -6.89 22.61 -8.04
CA LEU A 55 -6.41 22.68 -9.42
C LEU A 55 -7.40 23.36 -10.36
N ASN A 56 -8.70 23.37 -10.02
CA ASN A 56 -9.75 24.00 -10.82
C ASN A 56 -10.61 24.95 -9.96
N PRO A 57 -10.04 26.07 -9.49
CA PRO A 57 -10.74 26.94 -8.56
C PRO A 57 -12.02 27.56 -9.15
N VAL A 58 -12.01 27.90 -10.44
CA VAL A 58 -13.19 28.48 -11.12
C VAL A 58 -14.37 27.50 -11.08
N TRP A 59 -14.11 26.23 -11.35
CA TRP A 59 -15.15 25.19 -11.21
C TRP A 59 -15.58 25.01 -9.76
N ALA A 60 -14.65 25.01 -8.82
CA ALA A 60 -14.95 24.81 -7.40
C ALA A 60 -15.84 25.92 -6.84
N PHE A 61 -15.62 27.17 -7.22
CA PHE A 61 -16.46 28.31 -6.83
C PHE A 61 -17.80 28.35 -7.58
N GLY A 62 -17.84 27.90 -8.85
CA GLY A 62 -19.06 27.83 -9.65
C GLY A 62 -20.02 26.72 -9.24
N ALA A 63 -19.51 25.62 -8.65
CA ALA A 63 -20.30 24.46 -8.24
C ALA A 63 -19.81 23.90 -6.89
N PRO A 64 -19.92 24.64 -5.77
CA PRO A 64 -19.29 24.31 -4.50
C PRO A 64 -19.73 22.95 -3.92
N VAL A 65 -21.00 22.59 -4.07
CA VAL A 65 -21.51 21.28 -3.60
C VAL A 65 -20.85 20.14 -4.37
N GLN A 66 -20.70 20.27 -5.70
CA GLN A 66 -20.02 19.26 -6.50
C GLN A 66 -18.52 19.16 -6.15
N ALA A 67 -17.87 20.28 -5.88
CA ALA A 67 -16.47 20.32 -5.47
C ALA A 67 -16.26 19.62 -4.11
N ILE A 68 -17.17 19.79 -3.16
CA ILE A 68 -17.14 19.10 -1.87
C ILE A 68 -17.37 17.59 -2.05
N LEU A 69 -18.24 17.18 -2.97
CA LEU A 69 -18.52 15.77 -3.24
C LEU A 69 -17.48 15.11 -4.17
N ALA A 70 -16.67 15.90 -4.86
CA ALA A 70 -15.64 15.39 -5.76
C ALA A 70 -14.61 14.53 -5.02
N ILE A 71 -14.15 13.49 -5.72
CA ILE A 71 -13.13 12.56 -5.24
C ILE A 71 -11.94 12.68 -6.18
N GLY A 72 -10.75 12.79 -5.62
CA GLY A 72 -9.51 12.83 -6.38
C GLY A 72 -9.20 11.52 -7.10
N SER A 73 -8.40 11.60 -8.16
CA SER A 73 -7.89 10.46 -8.91
C SER A 73 -6.69 9.81 -8.21
N MET A 74 -6.24 8.67 -8.75
CA MET A 74 -5.01 8.01 -8.30
C MET A 74 -3.77 8.91 -8.37
N GLN A 75 -3.70 9.79 -9.36
CA GLN A 75 -2.61 10.78 -9.50
C GLN A 75 -2.49 11.69 -8.27
N HIS A 76 -3.63 12.14 -7.71
CA HIS A 76 -3.64 12.97 -6.49
C HIS A 76 -3.16 12.19 -5.26
N ILE A 77 -3.43 10.87 -5.19
CA ILE A 77 -2.88 10.01 -4.13
C ILE A 77 -1.36 9.95 -4.24
N VAL A 78 -0.82 9.74 -5.44
CA VAL A 78 0.63 9.69 -5.68
C VAL A 78 1.29 11.01 -5.25
N VAL A 79 0.72 12.15 -5.64
CA VAL A 79 1.20 13.48 -5.20
C VAL A 79 1.13 13.60 -3.67
N GLY A 80 0.03 13.17 -3.05
CA GLY A 80 -0.12 13.13 -1.60
C GLY A 80 0.95 12.28 -0.91
N CYS A 81 1.26 11.10 -1.47
CA CYS A 81 2.32 10.22 -0.96
C CYS A 81 3.71 10.85 -1.04
N VAL A 82 4.01 11.58 -2.13
CA VAL A 82 5.29 12.32 -2.26
C VAL A 82 5.38 13.40 -1.19
N ILE A 83 4.35 14.22 -1.03
CA ILE A 83 4.32 15.29 -0.01
C ILE A 83 4.43 14.70 1.41
N ALA A 84 3.69 13.63 1.69
CA ALA A 84 3.73 12.93 2.97
C ALA A 84 5.12 12.33 3.27
N SER A 85 5.80 11.79 2.25
CA SER A 85 7.16 11.25 2.39
C SER A 85 8.15 12.36 2.75
N VAL A 86 8.09 13.51 2.07
CA VAL A 86 8.91 14.69 2.39
C VAL A 86 8.62 15.17 3.82
N TYR A 87 7.35 15.23 4.21
CA TYR A 87 6.94 15.59 5.57
C TYR A 87 7.54 14.64 6.63
N ILE A 88 7.46 13.32 6.41
CA ILE A 88 8.02 12.32 7.35
C ILE A 88 9.53 12.50 7.49
N VAL A 89 10.26 12.70 6.39
CA VAL A 89 11.71 12.95 6.43
C VAL A 89 12.06 14.23 7.20
N TRP A 90 11.33 15.32 6.95
CA TRP A 90 11.50 16.57 7.66
C TRP A 90 11.20 16.42 9.17
N LYS A 91 10.05 15.80 9.49
CA LYS A 91 9.61 15.55 10.87
C LYS A 91 10.59 14.66 11.63
N SER A 92 11.13 13.63 10.99
CA SER A 92 12.15 12.75 11.55
C SER A 92 13.41 13.50 11.96
N LYS A 93 13.89 14.43 11.10
CA LYS A 93 15.05 15.28 11.44
C LYS A 93 14.74 16.26 12.58
N LYS A 94 13.55 16.85 12.59
CA LYS A 94 13.13 17.81 13.61
C LYS A 94 12.95 17.17 14.99
N GLU A 95 12.32 15.99 15.05
CA GLU A 95 12.00 15.31 16.31
C GLU A 95 12.98 14.19 16.69
N GLN A 96 14.04 14.01 15.90
CA GLN A 96 15.15 13.09 16.14
C GLN A 96 14.70 11.63 16.34
N PHE A 97 13.72 11.16 15.53
CA PHE A 97 13.36 9.75 15.51
C PHE A 97 13.92 9.01 14.30
N SER A 98 14.08 7.69 14.42
CA SER A 98 14.70 6.85 13.40
C SER A 98 13.72 6.49 12.28
N LEU A 99 14.00 6.94 11.05
CA LEU A 99 13.26 6.51 9.85
C LEU A 99 13.37 5.01 9.60
N ARG A 100 14.48 4.37 9.97
CA ARG A 100 14.65 2.92 9.78
C ARG A 100 13.64 2.11 10.59
N ILE A 101 13.34 2.56 11.82
CA ILE A 101 12.31 1.91 12.65
C ILE A 101 10.95 2.04 12.00
N LEU A 102 10.63 3.23 11.47
CA LEU A 102 9.37 3.47 10.79
C LEU A 102 9.23 2.60 9.53
N LEU A 103 10.31 2.51 8.73
CA LEU A 103 10.33 1.65 7.53
C LEU A 103 10.16 0.17 7.88
N ASP A 104 10.77 -0.30 8.99
CA ASP A 104 10.64 -1.70 9.41
C ASP A 104 9.26 -2.07 9.95
N VAL A 105 8.50 -1.10 10.41
CA VAL A 105 7.12 -1.31 10.89
C VAL A 105 6.09 -1.16 9.78
N LEU A 106 6.39 -0.38 8.74
CA LEU A 106 5.49 -0.10 7.62
C LEU A 106 4.88 -1.35 6.95
N PRO A 107 5.63 -2.46 6.72
CA PRO A 107 5.11 -3.68 6.13
C PRO A 107 3.89 -4.25 6.87
N PHE A 108 3.84 -4.18 8.19
CA PHE A 108 2.71 -4.66 8.98
C PHE A 108 1.44 -3.85 8.69
N GLY A 109 1.57 -2.53 8.55
CA GLY A 109 0.47 -1.66 8.17
C GLY A 109 0.00 -1.91 6.73
N LEU A 110 0.95 -2.05 5.79
CA LEU A 110 0.66 -2.30 4.38
C LEU A 110 -0.06 -3.64 4.17
N CYS A 111 0.40 -4.73 4.78
CA CYS A 111 -0.28 -6.03 4.70
C CYS A 111 -1.74 -5.94 5.16
N VAL A 112 -2.01 -5.24 6.27
CA VAL A 112 -3.39 -5.04 6.73
C VAL A 112 -4.20 -4.21 5.74
N CYS A 113 -3.64 -3.13 5.19
CA CYS A 113 -4.31 -2.34 4.16
C CYS A 113 -4.65 -3.17 2.93
N THR A 114 -3.72 -4.00 2.45
CA THR A 114 -3.91 -4.92 1.31
C THR A 114 -5.05 -5.90 1.59
N ILE A 115 -5.07 -6.53 2.78
CA ILE A 115 -6.14 -7.46 3.16
C ILE A 115 -7.51 -6.76 3.12
N PHE A 116 -7.67 -5.60 3.76
CA PHE A 116 -8.94 -4.88 3.76
C PHE A 116 -9.33 -4.37 2.37
N TYR A 117 -8.36 -3.95 1.56
CA TYR A 117 -8.62 -3.54 0.19
C TYR A 117 -9.22 -4.70 -0.62
N PHE A 118 -8.57 -5.85 -0.65
CA PHE A 118 -8.99 -6.99 -1.44
C PHE A 118 -10.18 -7.77 -0.87
N LEU A 119 -10.48 -7.65 0.44
CA LEU A 119 -11.74 -8.15 1.01
C LEU A 119 -12.98 -7.43 0.45
N LEU A 120 -12.83 -6.16 0.07
CA LEU A 120 -13.94 -5.36 -0.50
C LEU A 120 -13.85 -5.20 -2.02
N HIS A 121 -12.72 -5.56 -2.63
CA HIS A 121 -12.45 -5.46 -4.07
C HIS A 121 -12.08 -6.81 -4.62
N HIS A 122 -13.04 -7.46 -5.25
CA HIS A 122 -12.89 -8.79 -5.83
C HIS A 122 -12.32 -8.67 -7.25
N GLU A 123 -11.05 -8.33 -7.36
CA GLU A 123 -10.35 -8.31 -8.64
C GLU A 123 -10.12 -9.74 -9.14
N VAL A 124 -10.36 -9.94 -10.44
CA VAL A 124 -10.16 -11.21 -11.13
C VAL A 124 -9.16 -11.02 -12.27
N GLY A 125 -8.45 -12.09 -12.58
CA GLY A 125 -7.44 -12.11 -13.63
C GLY A 125 -7.89 -12.83 -14.90
N ALA A 126 -6.94 -13.43 -15.60
CA ALA A 126 -7.14 -14.16 -16.85
C ALA A 126 -8.06 -15.40 -16.66
N LEU A 127 -8.56 -15.91 -17.78
CA LEU A 127 -9.32 -17.16 -17.85
C LEU A 127 -8.47 -18.32 -17.31
N THR A 128 -9.13 -19.22 -16.56
CA THR A 128 -8.48 -20.39 -15.99
C THR A 128 -9.35 -21.64 -16.09
N THR A 129 -8.70 -22.79 -16.12
CA THR A 129 -9.33 -24.12 -15.99
C THR A 129 -9.14 -24.71 -14.60
N LEU A 130 -8.51 -23.99 -13.67
CA LEU A 130 -8.21 -24.46 -12.34
C LEU A 130 -9.48 -24.61 -11.48
N PRO A 131 -9.52 -25.60 -10.59
CA PRO A 131 -10.73 -25.91 -9.82
C PRO A 131 -11.15 -24.80 -8.83
N TRP A 132 -10.24 -23.90 -8.46
CA TRP A 132 -10.51 -22.74 -7.60
C TRP A 132 -10.78 -21.43 -8.37
N GLY A 133 -10.91 -21.51 -9.70
CA GLY A 133 -11.33 -20.37 -10.49
C GLY A 133 -12.72 -19.88 -10.09
N MET A 134 -12.95 -18.58 -10.16
CA MET A 134 -14.21 -17.96 -9.82
C MET A 134 -15.00 -17.56 -11.06
N LYS A 135 -16.33 -17.72 -11.00
CA LYS A 135 -17.26 -17.25 -12.05
C LYS A 135 -17.58 -15.79 -11.81
N ILE A 136 -17.62 -15.01 -12.90
CA ILE A 136 -18.06 -13.62 -12.87
C ILE A 136 -19.50 -13.58 -13.42
N TYR A 137 -20.45 -13.14 -12.58
CA TYR A 137 -21.88 -13.06 -12.94
C TYR A 137 -22.39 -14.37 -13.57
N GLU A 138 -23.13 -14.28 -14.67
CA GLU A 138 -23.71 -15.42 -15.37
C GLU A 138 -22.75 -16.16 -16.32
N SER A 139 -21.45 -15.78 -16.31
CA SER A 139 -20.45 -16.44 -17.15
C SER A 139 -20.25 -17.89 -16.76
N LYS A 140 -20.15 -18.78 -17.74
CA LYS A 140 -19.74 -20.18 -17.55
C LYS A 140 -18.22 -20.33 -17.42
N LEU A 141 -17.46 -19.28 -17.70
CA LEU A 141 -16.02 -19.27 -17.67
C LEU A 141 -15.48 -19.00 -16.25
N LEU A 142 -14.34 -19.60 -15.95
CA LEU A 142 -13.64 -19.42 -14.68
C LEU A 142 -12.48 -18.43 -14.86
N TYR A 143 -12.24 -17.61 -13.86
CA TYR A 143 -11.19 -16.59 -13.83
C TYR A 143 -10.33 -16.74 -12.60
N HIS A 144 -9.04 -16.36 -12.68
CA HIS A 144 -8.14 -16.35 -11.53
C HIS A 144 -8.63 -15.36 -10.48
N PRO A 145 -8.86 -15.78 -9.20
CA PRO A 145 -9.26 -14.87 -8.12
C PRO A 145 -8.04 -14.11 -7.57
N ILE A 146 -7.63 -13.04 -8.24
CA ILE A 146 -6.44 -12.24 -7.86
C ILE A 146 -6.54 -11.76 -6.41
N PHE A 147 -7.72 -11.28 -6.00
CA PHE A 147 -7.95 -10.80 -4.63
C PHE A 147 -7.65 -11.86 -3.55
N VAL A 148 -7.93 -13.14 -3.84
CA VAL A 148 -7.60 -14.24 -2.90
C VAL A 148 -6.09 -14.43 -2.80
N TYR A 149 -5.39 -14.37 -3.94
CA TYR A 149 -3.94 -14.52 -3.98
C TYR A 149 -3.25 -13.41 -3.19
N GLU A 150 -3.71 -12.17 -3.35
CA GLU A 150 -3.20 -10.99 -2.64
C GLU A 150 -3.44 -11.07 -1.12
N ILE A 151 -4.62 -11.52 -0.71
CA ILE A 151 -4.93 -11.72 0.72
C ILE A 151 -4.03 -12.79 1.33
N ILE A 152 -3.88 -13.94 0.65
CA ILE A 152 -3.01 -15.04 1.12
C ILE A 152 -1.56 -14.56 1.21
N LEU A 153 -1.08 -13.85 0.19
CA LEU A 153 0.26 -13.29 0.17
C LEU A 153 0.49 -12.34 1.36
N ALA A 154 -0.41 -11.38 1.57
CA ALA A 154 -0.31 -10.43 2.67
C ALA A 154 -0.32 -11.13 4.05
N LEU A 155 -1.15 -12.17 4.23
CA LEU A 155 -1.18 -12.98 5.44
C LEU A 155 0.12 -13.76 5.63
N CYS A 156 0.66 -14.38 4.58
CA CYS A 156 1.93 -15.11 4.63
C CYS A 156 3.09 -14.18 4.98
N ILE A 157 3.20 -13.02 4.33
CA ILE A 157 4.26 -12.03 4.63
C ILE A 157 4.13 -11.55 6.07
N MET A 158 2.92 -11.17 6.50
CA MET A 158 2.68 -10.72 7.88
C MET A 158 3.06 -11.80 8.89
N GLY A 159 2.69 -13.06 8.65
CA GLY A 159 3.05 -14.21 9.48
C GLY A 159 4.56 -14.42 9.56
N LEU A 160 5.26 -14.39 8.42
CA LEU A 160 6.72 -14.50 8.36
C LEU A 160 7.44 -13.40 9.14
N LEU A 161 7.01 -12.15 8.98
CA LEU A 161 7.59 -11.01 9.68
C LEU A 161 7.30 -11.07 11.19
N TRP A 162 6.12 -11.59 11.57
CA TRP A 162 5.76 -11.77 12.97
C TRP A 162 6.57 -12.87 13.64
N MET A 163 6.74 -14.01 12.99
CA MET A 163 7.50 -15.16 13.50
C MET A 163 8.99 -14.84 13.66
N LYS A 164 9.59 -14.11 12.70
CA LYS A 164 10.99 -13.71 12.78
C LYS A 164 11.29 -12.73 13.92
N ASN A 165 10.28 -11.98 14.38
CA ASN A 165 10.34 -11.02 15.50
C ASN A 165 11.65 -10.21 15.59
N GLU A 166 12.16 -9.78 14.44
CA GLU A 166 13.40 -9.01 14.33
C GLU A 166 13.26 -7.66 15.06
N ARG A 167 14.39 -7.17 15.59
CA ARG A 167 14.43 -5.84 16.19
C ARG A 167 14.20 -4.79 15.12
N LEU A 168 13.30 -3.82 15.42
CA LEU A 168 13.00 -2.72 14.52
C LEU A 168 14.21 -1.79 14.37
N GLY A 169 14.41 -1.29 13.17
CA GLY A 169 15.47 -0.32 12.85
C GLY A 169 16.72 -0.92 12.22
N ASN A 170 16.75 -2.24 12.01
CA ASN A 170 17.84 -2.89 11.28
C ASN A 170 17.62 -2.96 9.76
N GLY A 171 16.40 -2.61 9.25
CA GLY A 171 16.05 -2.64 7.84
C GLY A 171 15.67 -4.03 7.31
N LYS A 172 15.68 -5.07 8.13
CA LYS A 172 15.39 -6.44 7.68
C LYS A 172 13.94 -6.64 7.31
N ASN A 173 13.00 -6.11 8.10
CA ASN A 173 11.58 -6.31 7.85
C ASN A 173 11.16 -5.68 6.54
N ILE A 174 11.57 -4.43 6.28
CA ILE A 174 11.25 -3.75 5.03
C ILE A 174 11.91 -4.43 3.83
N SER A 175 13.18 -4.84 3.96
CA SER A 175 13.91 -5.55 2.90
C SER A 175 13.22 -6.87 2.53
N VAL A 176 12.91 -7.72 3.52
CA VAL A 176 12.22 -9.00 3.31
C VAL A 176 10.85 -8.79 2.69
N PHE A 177 10.08 -7.80 3.19
CA PHE A 177 8.78 -7.44 2.63
C PHE A 177 8.89 -7.09 1.15
N LEU A 178 9.75 -6.13 0.79
CA LEU A 178 9.88 -5.66 -0.59
C LEU A 178 10.33 -6.77 -1.55
N ILE A 179 11.24 -7.64 -1.12
CA ILE A 179 11.71 -8.75 -1.94
C ILE A 179 10.57 -9.75 -2.18
N ILE A 180 9.91 -10.22 -1.12
CA ILE A 180 8.85 -11.23 -1.25
C ILE A 180 7.66 -10.65 -2.02
N GLU A 181 7.22 -9.44 -1.68
CA GLU A 181 6.13 -8.74 -2.36
C GLU A 181 6.43 -8.58 -3.85
N GLY A 182 7.62 -8.06 -4.20
CA GLY A 182 7.98 -7.86 -5.59
C GLY A 182 8.04 -9.16 -6.40
N PHE A 183 8.60 -10.24 -5.85
CA PHE A 183 8.58 -11.55 -6.54
C PHE A 183 7.16 -12.10 -6.70
N ALA A 184 6.34 -12.01 -5.68
CA ALA A 184 4.96 -12.49 -5.74
C ALA A 184 4.13 -11.68 -6.74
N GLN A 185 4.32 -10.37 -6.82
CA GLN A 185 3.66 -9.50 -7.80
C GLN A 185 4.05 -9.84 -9.25
N ILE A 186 5.30 -10.27 -9.49
CA ILE A 186 5.69 -10.79 -10.82
C ILE A 186 4.86 -12.05 -11.15
N ILE A 187 4.73 -12.99 -10.20
CA ILE A 187 3.97 -14.22 -10.40
C ILE A 187 2.48 -13.91 -10.63
N ILE A 188 1.89 -13.03 -9.82
CA ILE A 188 0.49 -12.62 -9.96
C ILE A 188 0.26 -11.93 -11.30
N SER A 189 1.22 -11.13 -11.78
CA SER A 189 1.12 -10.45 -13.08
C SER A 189 0.99 -11.40 -14.28
N LEU A 190 1.46 -12.64 -14.17
CA LEU A 190 1.34 -13.65 -15.23
C LEU A 190 -0.08 -14.17 -15.41
N VAL A 191 -0.89 -14.08 -14.35
CA VAL A 191 -2.30 -14.49 -14.38
C VAL A 191 -3.27 -13.30 -14.38
N SER A 192 -2.74 -12.07 -14.38
CA SER A 192 -3.50 -10.83 -14.52
C SER A 192 -3.58 -10.44 -15.99
N GLU A 193 -4.74 -9.95 -16.45
CA GLU A 193 -4.88 -9.38 -17.80
C GLU A 193 -4.28 -7.97 -17.82
N GLN A 194 -3.03 -7.85 -18.30
CA GLN A 194 -2.34 -6.57 -18.37
C GLN A 194 -1.69 -6.36 -19.74
N ASN A 195 -1.78 -5.11 -20.22
CA ASN A 195 -1.10 -4.72 -21.44
C ASN A 195 0.41 -4.54 -21.21
N SER A 196 1.22 -4.97 -22.16
CA SER A 196 2.66 -4.69 -22.15
C SER A 196 2.90 -3.20 -22.41
N VAL A 197 3.82 -2.60 -21.66
CA VAL A 197 4.18 -1.18 -21.75
C VAL A 197 5.56 -0.99 -22.37
N LEU A 198 6.54 -1.80 -21.95
CA LEU A 198 7.93 -1.66 -22.38
C LEU A 198 8.59 -3.04 -22.53
N PHE A 199 9.23 -3.31 -23.68
CA PHE A 199 9.92 -4.58 -23.98
C PHE A 199 9.09 -5.84 -23.69
N GLY A 200 7.78 -5.80 -23.89
CA GLY A 200 6.88 -6.92 -23.59
C GLY A 200 6.53 -7.08 -22.12
N LEU A 201 7.06 -6.22 -21.22
CA LEU A 201 6.75 -6.24 -19.80
C LEU A 201 5.56 -5.33 -19.49
N SER A 202 4.72 -5.73 -18.53
CA SER A 202 3.66 -4.89 -17.99
C SER A 202 4.23 -3.84 -17.01
N ALA A 203 3.47 -2.76 -16.77
CA ALA A 203 3.83 -1.76 -15.78
C ALA A 203 4.02 -2.38 -14.38
N GLN A 204 3.19 -3.35 -14.01
CA GLN A 204 3.30 -4.08 -12.74
C GLN A 204 4.62 -4.83 -12.63
N GLN A 205 5.06 -5.52 -13.68
CA GLN A 205 6.34 -6.22 -13.70
C GLN A 205 7.54 -5.27 -13.54
N ILE A 206 7.53 -4.14 -14.26
CA ILE A 206 8.58 -3.13 -14.16
C ILE A 206 8.65 -2.58 -12.73
N MET A 207 7.50 -2.22 -12.13
CA MET A 207 7.44 -1.75 -10.75
C MET A 207 7.94 -2.81 -9.77
N SER A 208 7.59 -4.08 -9.98
CA SER A 208 8.03 -5.20 -9.14
C SER A 208 9.55 -5.37 -9.17
N PHE A 209 10.19 -5.24 -10.32
CA PHE A 209 11.66 -5.23 -10.42
C PHE A 209 12.29 -4.07 -9.65
N CYS A 210 11.69 -2.88 -9.71
CA CYS A 210 12.14 -1.74 -8.91
C CYS A 210 12.01 -2.01 -7.40
N ILE A 211 10.88 -2.59 -6.98
CA ILE A 211 10.61 -2.94 -5.58
C ILE A 211 11.62 -3.98 -5.07
N ILE A 212 11.87 -5.04 -5.84
CA ILE A 212 12.89 -6.06 -5.50
C ILE A 212 14.27 -5.41 -5.38
N SER A 213 14.65 -4.58 -6.34
CA SER A 213 15.95 -3.89 -6.34
C SER A 213 16.12 -3.01 -5.09
N LEU A 214 15.09 -2.25 -4.73
CA LEU A 214 15.07 -1.47 -3.49
C LEU A 214 15.16 -2.38 -2.25
N GLY A 215 14.46 -3.50 -2.24
CA GLY A 215 14.53 -4.48 -1.16
C GLY A 215 15.96 -5.02 -0.96
N ILE A 216 16.65 -5.35 -2.04
CA ILE A 216 18.05 -5.83 -2.01
C ILE A 216 19.00 -4.74 -1.50
N LEU A 217 18.83 -3.49 -1.93
CA LEU A 217 19.66 -2.35 -1.49
C LEU A 217 19.50 -2.05 0.00
N LEU A 218 18.31 -2.33 0.56
CA LEU A 218 18.01 -2.13 1.99
C LEU A 218 18.45 -3.29 2.88
N VAL A 219 18.96 -4.39 2.32
CA VAL A 219 19.52 -5.51 3.11
C VAL A 219 20.65 -4.97 4.01
N PRO A 220 20.56 -5.14 5.34
CA PRO A 220 21.60 -4.66 6.23
C PRO A 220 22.93 -5.36 5.91
N LYS A 221 23.96 -4.56 5.64
CA LYS A 221 25.33 -5.08 5.54
C LYS A 221 25.73 -5.58 6.93
N LYS A 222 26.25 -6.80 6.98
CA LYS A 222 26.82 -7.40 8.20
C LYS A 222 28.04 -6.63 8.70
#